data_a5c6e08c4e852c709936fd7cdb0cb325
#
_entry.id   a5c6e08c4e852c709936fd7cdb0cb325
#
_cell.length_a   1.000
_cell.length_b   1.000
_cell.length_c   1.000
_cell.angle_alpha   90.00
_cell.angle_beta   90.00
_cell.angle_gamma   90.00
#
_symmetry.space_group_name_H-M   'P 1'
#
loop_
_entity.id
_entity.type
_entity.pdbx_description
1 polymer ?
#
loop_
_entity_poly.entity_id
_entity_poly.type
_entity_poly.pdbx_seq_one_letter_code
_entity_poly.pdbx_strand_id
1 'polypeptide(L)'
;AKIRPGYYGIWAKYRNLSVEEAAEKIKNGEPYIIRFKSKGNEERKIRHQDLIKGKVDFPENDQDIVIIKADGLPTYHFAHLVDDHLMKTTVVIRGDEWLSSVPLHLQLFQAAGFKAPKYAHIAPLMKMDEGGKRKISKRKDPEAAVEYYKKEGIPSEAVKEYLLNIANSTFENWRKANPDKSIDEFDFQLNKMSVSGALFDMIKLLDIGKTVISKMTAEEVYNYSLIWAKEYNEELAKMLEDKEYALKVFGIERGNKKPRKDISKWSDVMYNIGYMYDDEFYGKVNEYPYQVISDKEDIAKILDLYISKYYNESDDKQTWFDKIKELDNYERESKYTVKRGDIDVNHHMHNINLSLIHI
;
A
#
# COMPACT_ATOMS: atom_id res chain seq x y z
N ALA A 1 -38.81 -25.46 3.92
CA ALA A 1 -38.64 -24.46 4.97
C ALA A 1 -37.20 -24.01 4.98
N LYS A 2 -36.94 -22.69 4.99
CA LYS A 2 -35.58 -22.13 5.18
C LYS A 2 -35.21 -22.28 6.66
N ILE A 3 -34.58 -23.40 7.01
CA ILE A 3 -34.04 -23.63 8.35
C ILE A 3 -32.63 -23.09 8.36
N ARG A 4 -32.24 -22.30 9.37
CA ARG A 4 -30.89 -21.81 9.59
C ARG A 4 -29.92 -22.99 9.71
N PRO A 5 -28.83 -23.04 8.94
CA PRO A 5 -27.88 -24.14 9.04
C PRO A 5 -27.18 -24.12 10.41
N GLY A 6 -26.98 -25.30 10.99
CA GLY A 6 -26.36 -25.44 12.30
C GLY A 6 -26.61 -26.82 12.93
N TYR A 7 -26.05 -27.03 14.13
CA TYR A 7 -26.20 -28.27 14.91
C TYR A 7 -27.37 -28.13 15.87
N TYR A 8 -28.61 -28.40 15.40
CA TYR A 8 -29.87 -28.26 16.15
C TYR A 8 -30.84 -29.40 15.89
N GLY A 9 -31.82 -29.52 16.79
CA GLY A 9 -32.97 -30.40 16.65
C GLY A 9 -32.56 -31.82 16.25
N ILE A 10 -33.14 -32.35 15.20
CA ILE A 10 -32.87 -33.73 14.72
C ILE A 10 -31.40 -33.91 14.26
N TRP A 11 -30.69 -32.85 13.88
CA TRP A 11 -29.31 -32.89 13.47
C TRP A 11 -28.33 -32.92 14.65
N ALA A 12 -28.80 -32.54 15.85
CA ALA A 12 -27.98 -32.47 17.07
C ALA A 12 -28.14 -33.76 17.90
N LYS A 13 -28.05 -34.93 17.27
CA LYS A 13 -28.30 -36.25 17.84
C LYS A 13 -27.61 -36.50 19.18
N TYR A 14 -26.37 -36.03 19.32
CA TYR A 14 -25.52 -36.27 20.51
C TYR A 14 -25.48 -35.10 21.49
N ARG A 15 -26.24 -34.01 21.24
CA ARG A 15 -26.19 -32.79 22.04
C ARG A 15 -26.55 -33.00 23.51
N ASN A 16 -27.38 -33.97 23.78
CA ASN A 16 -27.92 -34.24 25.12
C ASN A 16 -27.41 -35.56 25.75
N LEU A 17 -26.34 -36.13 25.19
CA LEU A 17 -25.64 -37.23 25.89
C LEU A 17 -25.15 -36.79 27.26
N SER A 18 -25.21 -37.70 28.22
CA SER A 18 -24.50 -37.49 29.49
C SER A 18 -22.98 -37.59 29.29
N VAL A 19 -22.22 -37.11 30.27
CA VAL A 19 -20.76 -37.20 30.22
C VAL A 19 -20.29 -38.63 30.20
N GLU A 20 -21.01 -39.50 30.95
CA GLU A 20 -20.73 -40.92 31.06
C GLU A 20 -20.95 -41.64 29.74
N GLU A 21 -22.10 -41.38 29.08
CA GLU A 21 -22.43 -41.95 27.76
C GLU A 21 -21.42 -41.51 26.68
N ALA A 22 -21.02 -40.23 26.72
CA ALA A 22 -19.99 -39.72 25.79
C ALA A 22 -18.61 -40.38 26.05
N ALA A 23 -18.23 -40.51 27.31
CA ALA A 23 -16.95 -41.13 27.70
C ALA A 23 -16.91 -42.62 27.29
N GLU A 24 -18.00 -43.34 27.44
CA GLU A 24 -18.10 -44.75 27.02
C GLU A 24 -17.90 -44.92 25.51
N LYS A 25 -18.56 -44.07 24.71
CA LYS A 25 -18.40 -44.08 23.26
C LYS A 25 -16.93 -43.78 22.83
N ILE A 26 -16.27 -42.80 23.46
CA ILE A 26 -14.88 -42.51 23.22
C ILE A 26 -13.98 -43.69 23.58
N LYS A 27 -14.23 -44.32 24.74
CA LYS A 27 -13.49 -45.53 25.19
C LYS A 27 -13.65 -46.71 24.22
N ASN A 28 -14.80 -46.82 23.58
CA ASN A 28 -15.10 -47.82 22.55
C ASN A 28 -14.47 -47.51 21.18
N GLY A 29 -13.73 -46.44 21.05
CA GLY A 29 -13.03 -46.07 19.82
C GLY A 29 -13.91 -45.39 18.77
N GLU A 30 -15.14 -44.92 19.11
CA GLU A 30 -15.94 -44.18 18.18
C GLU A 30 -15.25 -42.82 17.81
N PRO A 31 -15.18 -42.48 16.50
CA PRO A 31 -14.61 -41.18 16.11
C PRO A 31 -15.48 -40.03 16.62
N TYR A 32 -14.88 -39.00 17.14
CA TYR A 32 -15.60 -37.89 17.75
C TYR A 32 -14.97 -36.51 17.43
N ILE A 33 -15.78 -35.49 17.60
CA ILE A 33 -15.40 -34.08 17.67
C ILE A 33 -15.96 -33.50 18.97
N ILE A 34 -15.30 -32.48 19.51
CA ILE A 34 -15.83 -31.79 20.70
C ILE A 34 -16.49 -30.49 20.27
N ARG A 35 -17.71 -30.31 20.72
CA ARG A 35 -18.48 -29.07 20.51
C ARG A 35 -18.66 -28.32 21.82
N PHE A 36 -18.63 -27.00 21.71
CA PHE A 36 -19.08 -26.13 22.79
C PHE A 36 -20.60 -26.11 22.79
N LYS A 37 -21.24 -26.49 23.90
CA LYS A 37 -22.68 -26.43 24.07
C LYS A 37 -23.13 -25.05 24.46
N SER A 38 -23.65 -24.28 23.50
CA SER A 38 -24.13 -22.94 23.73
C SER A 38 -25.35 -22.90 24.63
N LYS A 39 -25.42 -21.89 25.53
CA LYS A 39 -26.58 -21.56 26.35
C LYS A 39 -27.24 -20.25 25.85
N GLY A 40 -26.81 -19.69 24.73
CA GLY A 40 -27.34 -18.46 24.19
C GLY A 40 -28.68 -18.64 23.47
N ASN A 41 -29.31 -17.51 23.23
CA ASN A 41 -30.58 -17.42 22.48
C ASN A 41 -30.46 -16.25 21.50
N GLU A 42 -30.70 -16.50 20.19
CA GLU A 42 -30.59 -15.49 19.14
C GLU A 42 -31.59 -14.32 19.27
N GLU A 43 -32.69 -14.52 20.04
CA GLU A 43 -33.63 -13.43 20.32
C GLU A 43 -33.11 -12.44 21.33
N ARG A 44 -32.14 -12.84 22.15
CA ARG A 44 -31.47 -11.95 23.10
C ARG A 44 -30.30 -11.24 22.44
N LYS A 45 -30.10 -9.99 22.82
CA LYS A 45 -28.99 -9.18 22.28
C LYS A 45 -27.92 -8.93 23.35
N ILE A 46 -26.68 -8.96 22.91
CA ILE A 46 -25.54 -8.51 23.68
C ILE A 46 -24.99 -7.23 23.04
N ARG A 47 -24.54 -6.31 23.88
CA ARG A 47 -23.83 -5.10 23.44
C ARG A 47 -22.36 -5.25 23.69
N HIS A 48 -21.58 -5.05 22.67
CA HIS A 48 -20.12 -5.08 22.74
C HIS A 48 -19.54 -3.70 22.41
N GLN A 49 -18.48 -3.31 23.14
CA GLN A 49 -17.71 -2.09 22.87
C GLN A 49 -16.45 -2.47 22.10
N ASP A 50 -16.49 -2.27 20.79
CA ASP A 50 -15.32 -2.39 19.93
C ASP A 50 -14.48 -1.11 19.97
N LEU A 51 -13.14 -1.23 19.92
CA LEU A 51 -12.25 -0.08 20.03
C LEU A 51 -12.23 0.82 18.77
N ILE A 52 -12.68 0.28 17.64
CA ILE A 52 -12.76 1.00 16.34
C ILE A 52 -14.21 1.25 15.96
N LYS A 53 -15.04 0.19 15.94
CA LYS A 53 -16.45 0.26 15.50
C LYS A 53 -17.38 0.89 16.54
N GLY A 54 -16.90 1.09 17.78
CA GLY A 54 -17.73 1.61 18.86
C GLY A 54 -18.71 0.59 19.43
N LYS A 55 -19.91 1.02 19.79
CA LYS A 55 -20.94 0.14 20.34
C LYS A 55 -21.62 -0.65 19.22
N VAL A 56 -21.55 -1.98 19.30
CA VAL A 56 -22.18 -2.89 18.34
C VAL A 56 -23.09 -3.86 19.08
N ASP A 57 -24.33 -3.99 18.62
CA ASP A 57 -25.31 -4.94 19.16
C ASP A 57 -25.37 -6.20 18.29
N PHE A 58 -25.29 -7.35 18.93
CA PHE A 58 -25.34 -8.67 18.28
C PHE A 58 -26.43 -9.54 18.91
N PRO A 59 -27.01 -10.52 18.17
CA PRO A 59 -27.68 -11.63 18.80
C PRO A 59 -26.69 -12.44 19.63
N GLU A 60 -27.13 -13.08 20.70
CA GLU A 60 -26.29 -14.07 21.40
C GLU A 60 -25.94 -15.24 20.47
N ASN A 61 -24.79 -15.87 20.73
CA ASN A 61 -24.47 -17.09 20.03
C ASN A 61 -25.30 -18.27 20.56
N ASP A 62 -26.12 -18.87 19.74
CA ASP A 62 -26.93 -20.07 20.04
C ASP A 62 -26.34 -21.33 19.41
N GLN A 63 -25.24 -21.24 18.68
CA GLN A 63 -24.68 -22.36 17.92
C GLN A 63 -23.68 -23.16 18.74
N ASP A 64 -23.80 -24.47 18.67
CA ASP A 64 -22.85 -25.44 19.21
C ASP A 64 -21.68 -25.61 18.21
N ILE A 65 -20.67 -24.80 18.31
CA ILE A 65 -19.51 -24.87 17.41
C ILE A 65 -18.55 -25.99 17.76
N VAL A 66 -17.83 -26.50 16.75
CA VAL A 66 -16.71 -27.41 16.98
C VAL A 66 -15.54 -26.63 17.60
N ILE A 67 -15.05 -27.14 18.75
CA ILE A 67 -13.88 -26.58 19.42
C ILE A 67 -12.65 -27.46 19.25
N ILE A 68 -12.81 -28.79 19.23
CA ILE A 68 -11.74 -29.76 18.92
C ILE A 68 -12.20 -30.62 17.75
N LYS A 69 -11.35 -30.75 16.75
CA LYS A 69 -11.56 -31.56 15.54
C LYS A 69 -11.29 -33.06 15.81
N ALA A 70 -11.65 -33.92 14.86
CA ALA A 70 -11.46 -35.36 14.95
C ALA A 70 -9.96 -35.76 15.03
N ASP A 71 -9.06 -34.93 14.51
CA ASP A 71 -7.60 -35.09 14.61
C ASP A 71 -7.02 -34.64 15.96
N GLY A 72 -7.85 -34.22 16.90
CA GLY A 72 -7.45 -33.72 18.21
C GLY A 72 -6.97 -32.25 18.21
N LEU A 73 -6.90 -31.59 17.05
CA LEU A 73 -6.47 -30.20 16.96
C LEU A 73 -7.61 -29.24 17.27
N PRO A 74 -7.35 -28.12 17.96
CA PRO A 74 -8.34 -27.08 18.21
C PRO A 74 -8.77 -26.39 16.91
N THR A 75 -9.99 -25.88 16.91
CA THR A 75 -10.40 -24.87 15.95
C THR A 75 -9.87 -23.50 16.36
N TYR A 76 -9.86 -22.55 15.41
CA TYR A 76 -9.47 -21.16 15.70
C TYR A 76 -10.18 -20.58 16.94
N HIS A 77 -11.46 -20.83 17.08
CA HIS A 77 -12.24 -20.30 18.20
C HIS A 77 -11.75 -20.75 19.57
N PHE A 78 -11.32 -22.01 19.68
CA PHE A 78 -10.79 -22.54 20.92
C PHE A 78 -9.32 -22.16 21.14
N ALA A 79 -8.52 -22.17 20.07
CA ALA A 79 -7.15 -21.67 20.13
C ALA A 79 -7.11 -20.20 20.57
N HIS A 80 -7.97 -19.35 20.00
CA HIS A 80 -8.12 -17.96 20.42
C HIS A 80 -8.43 -17.82 21.94
N LEU A 81 -9.34 -18.67 22.47
CA LEU A 81 -9.63 -18.68 23.91
C LEU A 81 -8.40 -18.97 24.77
N VAL A 82 -7.69 -20.05 24.41
CA VAL A 82 -6.58 -20.60 25.23
C VAL A 82 -5.33 -19.75 25.09
N ASP A 83 -4.93 -19.49 23.85
CA ASP A 83 -3.69 -18.77 23.55
C ASP A 83 -3.74 -17.33 24.06
N ASP A 84 -4.82 -16.60 23.79
CA ASP A 84 -4.95 -15.21 24.25
C ASP A 84 -5.04 -15.09 25.77
N HIS A 85 -5.64 -16.09 26.44
CA HIS A 85 -5.64 -16.14 27.90
C HIS A 85 -4.22 -16.39 28.45
N LEU A 86 -3.51 -17.40 27.94
CA LEU A 86 -2.18 -17.77 28.42
C LEU A 86 -1.13 -16.69 28.09
N MET A 87 -1.22 -16.08 26.89
CA MET A 87 -0.37 -14.97 26.46
C MET A 87 -0.72 -13.64 27.14
N LYS A 88 -1.80 -13.58 27.92
CA LYS A 88 -2.29 -12.37 28.58
C LYS A 88 -2.60 -11.24 27.61
N THR A 89 -3.13 -11.59 26.43
CA THR A 89 -3.49 -10.63 25.41
C THR A 89 -4.54 -9.64 25.92
N THR A 90 -4.24 -8.35 25.82
CA THR A 90 -5.12 -7.28 26.30
C THR A 90 -6.06 -6.75 25.24
N VAL A 91 -5.60 -6.72 23.98
CA VAL A 91 -6.34 -6.26 22.80
C VAL A 91 -6.09 -7.17 21.63
N VAL A 92 -7.16 -7.61 20.97
CA VAL A 92 -7.12 -8.36 19.71
C VAL A 92 -7.50 -7.43 18.58
N ILE A 93 -6.55 -7.21 17.65
CA ILE A 93 -6.77 -6.41 16.43
C ILE A 93 -6.88 -7.38 15.26
N ARG A 94 -8.00 -7.35 14.53
CA ARG A 94 -8.27 -8.26 13.42
C ARG A 94 -9.22 -7.67 12.39
N GLY A 95 -9.36 -8.32 11.23
CA GLY A 95 -10.29 -7.88 10.19
C GLY A 95 -11.76 -7.94 10.62
N ASP A 96 -12.59 -7.09 10.06
CA ASP A 96 -14.01 -6.98 10.43
C ASP A 96 -14.86 -8.19 9.98
N GLU A 97 -14.33 -9.07 9.15
CA GLU A 97 -14.92 -10.39 8.87
C GLU A 97 -15.10 -11.26 10.13
N TRP A 98 -14.32 -10.98 11.19
CA TRP A 98 -14.45 -11.66 12.49
C TRP A 98 -15.40 -10.99 13.47
N LEU A 99 -15.99 -9.86 13.10
CA LEU A 99 -16.86 -9.08 13.98
C LEU A 99 -18.09 -9.91 14.42
N SER A 100 -18.67 -10.68 13.51
CA SER A 100 -19.80 -11.57 13.79
C SER A 100 -19.48 -12.72 14.74
N SER A 101 -18.21 -13.03 14.96
CA SER A 101 -17.76 -14.08 15.89
C SER A 101 -17.59 -13.59 17.34
N VAL A 102 -17.71 -12.29 17.58
CA VAL A 102 -17.53 -11.69 18.94
C VAL A 102 -18.49 -12.32 19.97
N PRO A 103 -19.79 -12.49 19.70
CA PRO A 103 -20.71 -13.11 20.67
C PRO A 103 -20.25 -14.51 21.11
N LEU A 104 -19.81 -15.31 20.16
CA LEU A 104 -19.29 -16.64 20.40
C LEU A 104 -18.01 -16.60 21.26
N HIS A 105 -17.04 -15.73 20.91
CA HIS A 105 -15.79 -15.62 21.66
C HIS A 105 -16.03 -15.15 23.10
N LEU A 106 -16.88 -14.15 23.30
CA LEU A 106 -17.26 -13.70 24.65
C LEU A 106 -17.89 -14.82 25.47
N GLN A 107 -18.76 -15.63 24.84
CA GLN A 107 -19.40 -16.77 25.50
C GLN A 107 -18.39 -17.85 25.87
N LEU A 108 -17.38 -18.14 25.01
CA LEU A 108 -16.30 -19.07 25.31
C LEU A 108 -15.45 -18.61 26.49
N PHE A 109 -15.02 -17.34 26.51
CA PHE A 109 -14.26 -16.76 27.60
C PHE A 109 -15.06 -16.83 28.94
N GLN A 110 -16.33 -16.50 28.89
CA GLN A 110 -17.21 -16.58 30.06
C GLN A 110 -17.36 -18.03 30.57
N ALA A 111 -17.54 -18.99 29.67
CA ALA A 111 -17.69 -20.41 30.02
C ALA A 111 -16.44 -21.00 30.66
N ALA A 112 -15.24 -20.53 30.23
CA ALA A 112 -13.96 -20.91 30.80
C ALA A 112 -13.62 -20.15 32.10
N GLY A 113 -14.39 -19.16 32.48
CA GLY A 113 -14.09 -18.30 33.64
C GLY A 113 -12.91 -17.33 33.37
N PHE A 114 -12.59 -17.10 32.11
CA PHE A 114 -11.48 -16.23 31.70
C PHE A 114 -11.97 -14.81 31.37
N LYS A 115 -11.10 -13.82 31.60
CA LYS A 115 -11.36 -12.44 31.17
C LYS A 115 -11.13 -12.32 29.66
N ALA A 116 -12.15 -11.91 28.92
CA ALA A 116 -12.00 -11.65 27.48
C ALA A 116 -11.12 -10.44 27.22
N PRO A 117 -10.30 -10.45 26.15
CA PRO A 117 -9.58 -9.28 25.69
C PRO A 117 -10.54 -8.22 25.13
N LYS A 118 -10.05 -7.00 24.94
CA LYS A 118 -10.75 -6.00 24.14
C LYS A 118 -10.57 -6.33 22.66
N TYR A 119 -11.53 -5.93 21.83
CA TYR A 119 -11.46 -6.18 20.38
C TYR A 119 -11.42 -4.86 19.61
N ALA A 120 -10.68 -4.88 18.53
CA ALA A 120 -10.57 -3.81 17.54
C ALA A 120 -10.70 -4.42 16.13
N HIS A 121 -11.81 -4.16 15.45
CA HIS A 121 -12.08 -4.72 14.12
C HIS A 121 -11.77 -3.70 13.03
N ILE A 122 -10.71 -3.99 12.24
CA ILE A 122 -10.22 -3.13 11.16
C ILE A 122 -11.05 -3.38 9.90
N ALA A 123 -11.51 -2.30 9.30
CA ALA A 123 -12.16 -2.36 8.00
C ALA A 123 -11.14 -2.75 6.89
N PRO A 124 -11.55 -3.55 5.87
CA PRO A 124 -10.67 -3.98 4.80
C PRO A 124 -10.28 -2.82 3.87
N LEU A 125 -9.14 -2.98 3.19
CA LEU A 125 -8.84 -2.15 2.04
C LEU A 125 -9.76 -2.49 0.88
N MET A 126 -10.25 -1.46 0.20
CA MET A 126 -11.19 -1.56 -0.91
C MET A 126 -10.55 -1.06 -2.19
N LYS A 127 -11.04 -1.54 -3.33
CA LYS A 127 -10.67 -1.06 -4.67
C LYS A 127 -11.93 -0.82 -5.49
N MET A 128 -11.88 0.14 -6.41
CA MET A 128 -12.92 0.33 -7.41
C MET A 128 -12.62 -0.54 -8.62
N ASP A 129 -13.63 -1.22 -9.14
CA ASP A 129 -13.63 -1.87 -10.44
C ASP A 129 -14.97 -1.62 -11.16
N GLU A 130 -15.18 -2.25 -12.32
CA GLU A 130 -16.40 -2.08 -13.12
C GLU A 130 -17.69 -2.41 -12.35
N GLY A 131 -17.61 -3.32 -11.38
CA GLY A 131 -18.74 -3.70 -10.50
C GLY A 131 -18.93 -2.80 -9.28
N GLY A 132 -18.09 -1.78 -9.10
CA GLY A 132 -18.11 -0.87 -7.97
C GLY A 132 -17.06 -1.17 -6.90
N LYS A 133 -17.31 -0.73 -5.67
CA LYS A 133 -16.37 -0.86 -4.55
C LYS A 133 -16.32 -2.30 -4.02
N ARG A 134 -15.16 -2.95 -4.05
CA ARG A 134 -14.94 -4.31 -3.52
C ARG A 134 -13.70 -4.39 -2.62
N LYS A 135 -13.65 -5.42 -1.78
CA LYS A 135 -12.46 -5.73 -0.97
C LYS A 135 -11.28 -6.13 -1.88
N ILE A 136 -10.08 -5.62 -1.58
CA ILE A 136 -8.84 -6.07 -2.21
C ILE A 136 -8.60 -7.56 -1.93
N SER A 137 -8.15 -8.29 -2.93
CA SER A 137 -7.99 -9.74 -2.87
C SER A 137 -6.64 -10.17 -3.44
N LYS A 138 -5.85 -10.94 -2.69
CA LYS A 138 -4.56 -11.49 -3.13
C LYS A 138 -4.61 -12.26 -4.46
N ARG A 139 -5.79 -12.79 -4.85
CA ARG A 139 -5.96 -13.53 -6.11
C ARG A 139 -6.15 -12.63 -7.33
N LYS A 140 -6.63 -11.41 -7.14
CA LYS A 140 -6.99 -10.48 -8.23
C LYS A 140 -6.10 -9.24 -8.26
N ASP A 141 -5.56 -8.84 -7.12
CA ASP A 141 -4.88 -7.57 -6.94
C ASP A 141 -3.46 -7.81 -6.44
N PRO A 142 -2.43 -7.61 -7.30
CA PRO A 142 -1.03 -7.80 -6.92
C PRO A 142 -0.64 -6.97 -5.69
N GLU A 143 -1.16 -5.76 -5.59
CA GLU A 143 -0.94 -4.82 -4.49
C GLU A 143 -1.51 -5.29 -3.13
N ALA A 144 -2.21 -6.42 -3.10
CA ALA A 144 -2.61 -7.07 -1.85
C ALA A 144 -1.47 -7.88 -1.20
N ALA A 145 -0.37 -8.08 -1.91
CA ALA A 145 0.80 -8.82 -1.44
C ALA A 145 1.95 -7.85 -1.13
N VAL A 146 2.68 -8.09 -0.03
CA VAL A 146 3.82 -7.24 0.38
C VAL A 146 4.94 -7.30 -0.64
N GLU A 147 5.17 -8.47 -1.23
CA GLU A 147 6.19 -8.71 -2.27
C GLU A 147 6.02 -7.81 -3.50
N TYR A 148 4.78 -7.41 -3.79
CA TYR A 148 4.49 -6.47 -4.88
C TYR A 148 5.24 -5.15 -4.70
N TYR A 149 5.14 -4.53 -3.52
CA TYR A 149 5.77 -3.24 -3.23
C TYR A 149 7.30 -3.34 -3.29
N LYS A 150 7.87 -4.46 -2.82
CA LYS A 150 9.31 -4.72 -2.92
C LYS A 150 9.75 -4.84 -4.37
N LYS A 151 9.04 -5.61 -5.18
CA LYS A 151 9.33 -5.81 -6.61
C LYS A 151 9.20 -4.51 -7.40
N GLU A 152 8.16 -3.73 -7.14
CA GLU A 152 7.98 -2.41 -7.77
C GLU A 152 9.01 -1.38 -7.28
N GLY A 153 9.72 -1.64 -6.18
CA GLY A 153 10.71 -0.75 -5.61
C GLY A 153 10.11 0.42 -4.84
N ILE A 154 8.90 0.26 -4.28
CA ILE A 154 8.28 1.30 -3.47
C ILE A 154 8.93 1.29 -2.08
N PRO A 155 9.46 2.42 -1.58
CA PRO A 155 10.07 2.48 -0.27
C PRO A 155 9.12 2.03 0.84
N SER A 156 9.62 1.24 1.79
CA SER A 156 8.81 0.74 2.91
C SER A 156 8.24 1.86 3.77
N GLU A 157 8.98 2.95 3.92
CA GLU A 157 8.55 4.17 4.62
C GLU A 157 7.34 4.82 3.93
N ALA A 158 7.34 4.86 2.59
CA ALA A 158 6.22 5.38 1.83
C ALA A 158 4.96 4.51 2.01
N VAL A 159 5.12 3.18 2.00
CA VAL A 159 4.01 2.25 2.25
C VAL A 159 3.45 2.43 3.66
N LYS A 160 4.32 2.52 4.69
CA LYS A 160 3.91 2.76 6.08
C LYS A 160 3.16 4.09 6.23
N GLU A 161 3.70 5.18 5.67
CA GLU A 161 3.08 6.50 5.71
C GLU A 161 1.72 6.51 5.00
N TYR A 162 1.64 5.86 3.84
CA TYR A 162 0.38 5.69 3.12
C TYR A 162 -0.66 4.91 3.93
N LEU A 163 -0.26 3.80 4.56
CA LEU A 163 -1.16 3.02 5.41
C LEU A 163 -1.65 3.82 6.61
N LEU A 164 -0.80 4.61 7.27
CA LEU A 164 -1.21 5.52 8.34
C LEU A 164 -2.22 6.56 7.84
N ASN A 165 -2.00 7.11 6.65
CA ASN A 165 -2.88 8.11 6.05
C ASN A 165 -4.29 7.57 5.79
N ILE A 166 -4.43 6.33 5.33
CA ILE A 166 -5.74 5.72 5.07
C ILE A 166 -6.36 5.08 6.32
N ALA A 167 -5.55 4.68 7.29
CA ALA A 167 -6.02 4.02 8.50
C ALA A 167 -6.51 5.02 9.57
N ASN A 168 -5.90 6.21 9.66
CA ASN A 168 -6.18 7.14 10.74
C ASN A 168 -6.56 8.53 10.24
N SER A 169 -7.75 9.00 10.57
CA SER A 169 -8.33 10.26 10.09
C SER A 169 -7.58 11.53 10.52
N THR A 170 -6.69 11.44 11.52
CA THR A 170 -5.92 12.59 12.02
C THR A 170 -4.50 12.65 11.47
N PHE A 171 -4.02 11.58 10.81
CA PHE A 171 -2.64 11.48 10.35
C PHE A 171 -2.29 12.53 9.30
N GLU A 172 -3.15 12.77 8.33
CA GLU A 172 -2.88 13.74 7.24
C GLU A 172 -2.64 15.16 7.78
N ASN A 173 -3.47 15.60 8.74
CA ASN A 173 -3.31 16.90 9.37
C ASN A 173 -2.04 16.96 10.23
N TRP A 174 -1.75 15.88 10.96
CA TRP A 174 -0.51 15.78 11.73
C TRP A 174 0.72 15.85 10.83
N ARG A 175 0.73 15.14 9.70
CA ARG A 175 1.84 15.16 8.73
C ARG A 175 2.04 16.53 8.11
N LYS A 176 0.96 17.25 7.76
CA LYS A 176 1.03 18.63 7.27
C LYS A 176 1.66 19.59 8.28
N ALA A 177 1.33 19.42 9.55
CA ALA A 177 1.89 20.22 10.64
C ALA A 177 3.31 19.80 11.05
N ASN A 178 3.73 18.59 10.73
CA ASN A 178 5.02 18.01 11.12
C ASN A 178 5.70 17.34 9.91
N PRO A 179 6.07 18.09 8.84
CA PRO A 179 6.55 17.51 7.59
C PRO A 179 7.86 16.73 7.74
N ASP A 180 8.71 17.09 8.71
CA ASP A 180 10.05 16.53 8.88
C ASP A 180 10.18 15.53 10.03
N LYS A 181 9.10 15.31 10.78
CA LYS A 181 9.10 14.33 11.88
C LYS A 181 9.02 12.89 11.36
N SER A 182 9.60 11.96 12.13
CA SER A 182 9.38 10.53 11.91
C SER A 182 7.90 10.19 12.07
N ILE A 183 7.41 9.23 11.27
CA ILE A 183 6.05 8.70 11.42
C ILE A 183 5.86 8.00 12.76
N ASP A 184 6.93 7.54 13.41
CA ASP A 184 6.91 6.89 14.71
C ASP A 184 6.56 7.88 15.85
N GLU A 185 6.66 9.19 15.60
CA GLU A 185 6.24 10.23 16.54
C GLU A 185 4.72 10.50 16.49
N PHE A 186 4.01 9.87 15.57
CA PHE A 186 2.56 10.03 15.47
C PHE A 186 1.85 9.25 16.58
N ASP A 187 1.02 9.95 17.38
CA ASP A 187 0.16 9.33 18.39
C ASP A 187 -1.01 8.60 17.73
N PHE A 188 -0.79 7.31 17.44
CA PHE A 188 -1.77 6.46 16.77
C PHE A 188 -2.88 6.04 17.73
N GLN A 189 -4.12 6.44 17.45
CA GLN A 189 -5.28 6.14 18.26
C GLN A 189 -6.28 5.25 17.50
N LEU A 190 -6.62 4.07 18.07
CA LEU A 190 -7.57 3.12 17.48
C LEU A 190 -8.95 3.72 17.22
N ASN A 191 -9.43 4.58 18.10
CA ASN A 191 -10.74 5.25 17.96
C ASN A 191 -10.79 6.32 16.86
N LYS A 192 -9.65 6.63 16.22
CA LYS A 192 -9.53 7.51 15.06
C LYS A 192 -9.38 6.73 13.75
N MET A 193 -9.39 5.40 13.82
CA MET A 193 -9.39 4.57 12.63
C MET A 193 -10.71 4.64 11.88
N SER A 194 -10.65 4.47 10.55
CA SER A 194 -11.85 4.43 9.71
C SER A 194 -12.71 3.20 10.05
N VAL A 195 -14.00 3.42 10.29
CA VAL A 195 -14.97 2.34 10.51
C VAL A 195 -15.43 1.66 9.21
N SER A 196 -15.21 2.30 8.07
CA SER A 196 -15.51 1.80 6.72
C SER A 196 -14.22 1.56 5.95
N GLY A 197 -14.25 0.62 4.99
CA GLY A 197 -13.07 0.31 4.17
C GLY A 197 -12.58 1.51 3.36
N ALA A 198 -11.29 1.83 3.48
CA ALA A 198 -10.64 2.86 2.69
C ALA A 198 -10.38 2.37 1.26
N LEU A 199 -10.54 3.26 0.28
CA LEU A 199 -10.14 2.98 -1.10
C LEU A 199 -8.63 3.04 -1.21
N PHE A 200 -8.05 2.01 -1.80
CA PHE A 200 -6.64 1.97 -2.14
C PHE A 200 -6.39 2.86 -3.37
N ASP A 201 -5.44 3.76 -3.26
CA ASP A 201 -5.05 4.73 -4.28
C ASP A 201 -3.55 4.64 -4.51
N MET A 202 -3.16 4.02 -5.63
CA MET A 202 -1.75 3.88 -6.03
C MET A 202 -1.11 5.24 -6.37
N ILE A 203 -1.87 6.17 -6.95
CA ILE A 203 -1.35 7.50 -7.30
C ILE A 203 -0.92 8.24 -6.04
N LYS A 204 -1.75 8.20 -5.00
CA LYS A 204 -1.43 8.79 -3.70
C LYS A 204 -0.22 8.11 -3.04
N LEU A 205 -0.11 6.79 -3.13
CA LEU A 205 1.05 6.07 -2.61
C LEU A 205 2.35 6.49 -3.30
N LEU A 206 2.34 6.59 -4.65
CA LEU A 206 3.50 7.02 -5.41
C LEU A 206 3.86 8.49 -5.15
N ASP A 207 2.89 9.37 -4.91
CA ASP A 207 3.16 10.76 -4.52
C ASP A 207 3.83 10.86 -3.13
N ILE A 208 3.40 10.02 -2.19
CA ILE A 208 4.09 9.87 -0.90
C ILE A 208 5.51 9.32 -1.13
N GLY A 209 5.70 8.34 -2.05
CA GLY A 209 7.00 7.82 -2.45
C GLY A 209 7.94 8.92 -2.93
N LYS A 210 7.48 9.80 -3.84
CA LYS A 210 8.24 10.98 -4.28
C LYS A 210 8.65 11.87 -3.12
N THR A 211 7.75 12.09 -2.18
CA THR A 211 8.01 12.94 -1.02
C THR A 211 9.04 12.30 -0.08
N VAL A 212 8.95 11.00 0.18
CA VAL A 212 9.90 10.24 1.00
C VAL A 212 11.28 10.26 0.37
N ILE A 213 11.39 9.88 -0.92
CA ILE A 213 12.68 9.83 -1.63
C ILE A 213 13.31 11.21 -1.77
N SER A 214 12.51 12.26 -1.95
CA SER A 214 13.03 13.62 -2.08
C SER A 214 13.77 14.13 -0.83
N LYS A 215 13.47 13.57 0.34
CA LYS A 215 14.12 13.92 1.61
C LYS A 215 15.41 13.14 1.88
N MET A 216 15.64 12.06 1.14
CA MET A 216 16.85 11.24 1.26
C MET A 216 18.06 11.96 0.70
N THR A 217 19.24 11.69 1.24
CA THR A 217 20.52 12.12 0.69
C THR A 217 20.81 11.41 -0.64
N ALA A 218 21.74 11.94 -1.44
CA ALA A 218 22.17 11.27 -2.67
C ALA A 218 22.72 9.86 -2.39
N GLU A 219 23.42 9.68 -1.27
CA GLU A 219 23.98 8.39 -0.89
C GLU A 219 22.91 7.38 -0.48
N GLU A 220 21.87 7.79 0.24
CA GLU A 220 20.73 6.94 0.57
C GLU A 220 19.99 6.50 -0.69
N VAL A 221 19.70 7.42 -1.61
CA VAL A 221 19.03 7.09 -2.89
C VAL A 221 19.88 6.12 -3.70
N TYR A 222 21.20 6.36 -3.80
CA TYR A 222 22.13 5.45 -4.46
C TYR A 222 22.07 4.04 -3.84
N ASN A 223 22.22 3.95 -2.53
CA ASN A 223 22.26 2.66 -1.83
C ASN A 223 20.97 1.87 -2.01
N TYR A 224 19.81 2.50 -1.81
CA TYR A 224 18.53 1.83 -1.98
C TYR A 224 18.27 1.43 -3.44
N SER A 225 18.61 2.31 -4.40
CA SER A 225 18.48 2.02 -5.82
C SER A 225 19.36 0.85 -6.24
N LEU A 226 20.60 0.81 -5.78
CA LEU A 226 21.54 -0.27 -6.10
C LEU A 226 21.11 -1.61 -5.47
N ILE A 227 20.63 -1.60 -4.21
CA ILE A 227 20.12 -2.81 -3.55
C ILE A 227 18.95 -3.39 -4.33
N TRP A 228 18.00 -2.54 -4.72
CA TRP A 228 16.85 -2.95 -5.52
C TRP A 228 17.27 -3.43 -6.90
N ALA A 229 18.15 -2.69 -7.58
CA ALA A 229 18.60 -3.00 -8.92
C ALA A 229 19.32 -4.35 -9.01
N LYS A 230 20.16 -4.70 -8.04
CA LYS A 230 20.84 -6.01 -7.96
C LYS A 230 19.88 -7.19 -7.89
N GLU A 231 18.66 -7.00 -7.40
CA GLU A 231 17.66 -8.07 -7.30
C GLU A 231 16.70 -8.08 -8.50
N TYR A 232 16.40 -6.90 -9.10
CA TYR A 232 15.30 -6.75 -10.04
C TYR A 232 15.65 -6.09 -11.38
N ASN A 233 16.81 -5.44 -11.52
CA ASN A 233 17.20 -4.74 -12.74
C ASN A 233 18.72 -4.68 -12.92
N GLU A 234 19.27 -5.69 -13.59
CA GLU A 234 20.71 -5.85 -13.81
C GLU A 234 21.32 -4.66 -14.60
N GLU A 235 20.58 -4.10 -15.57
CA GLU A 235 21.03 -2.96 -16.36
C GLU A 235 21.24 -1.72 -15.47
N LEU A 236 20.28 -1.43 -14.62
CA LEU A 236 20.42 -0.33 -13.63
C LEU A 236 21.55 -0.61 -12.66
N ALA A 237 21.71 -1.84 -12.18
CA ALA A 237 22.80 -2.19 -11.27
C ALA A 237 24.17 -1.91 -11.92
N LYS A 238 24.34 -2.29 -13.19
CA LYS A 238 25.55 -2.02 -13.97
C LYS A 238 25.76 -0.50 -14.20
N MET A 239 24.71 0.23 -14.55
CA MET A 239 24.76 1.67 -14.73
C MET A 239 25.22 2.40 -13.46
N LEU A 240 24.88 1.88 -12.28
CA LEU A 240 25.25 2.45 -10.98
C LEU A 240 26.61 1.97 -10.45
N GLU A 241 27.42 1.21 -11.22
CA GLU A 241 28.75 0.74 -10.78
C GLU A 241 29.72 1.90 -10.49
N ASP A 242 29.69 2.96 -11.31
CA ASP A 242 30.42 4.19 -11.00
C ASP A 242 29.68 4.99 -9.91
N LYS A 243 30.01 4.66 -8.66
CA LYS A 243 29.41 5.31 -7.49
C LYS A 243 29.64 6.82 -7.49
N GLU A 244 30.84 7.29 -7.89
CA GLU A 244 31.16 8.71 -7.84
C GLU A 244 30.28 9.51 -8.81
N TYR A 245 30.12 9.01 -10.03
CA TYR A 245 29.24 9.61 -11.00
C TYR A 245 27.76 9.53 -10.58
N ALA A 246 27.31 8.35 -10.14
CA ALA A 246 25.95 8.16 -9.66
C ALA A 246 25.58 9.13 -8.51
N LEU A 247 26.50 9.36 -7.57
CA LEU A 247 26.26 10.33 -6.48
C LEU A 247 26.13 11.76 -6.99
N LYS A 248 26.88 12.15 -8.03
CA LYS A 248 26.73 13.47 -8.66
C LYS A 248 25.34 13.60 -9.31
N VAL A 249 24.90 12.58 -10.05
CA VAL A 249 23.58 12.53 -10.69
C VAL A 249 22.45 12.59 -9.66
N PHE A 250 22.50 11.76 -8.63
CA PHE A 250 21.50 11.78 -7.55
C PHE A 250 21.56 13.05 -6.70
N GLY A 251 22.70 13.73 -6.66
CA GLY A 251 22.89 14.99 -5.93
C GLY A 251 22.22 16.20 -6.59
N ILE A 252 21.90 16.12 -7.89
CA ILE A 252 21.29 17.25 -8.62
C ILE A 252 19.97 17.64 -7.96
N GLU A 253 19.87 18.92 -7.55
CA GLU A 253 18.68 19.52 -6.90
C GLU A 253 18.22 18.80 -5.63
N ARG A 254 19.06 18.02 -5.00
CA ARG A 254 18.79 17.37 -3.73
C ARG A 254 19.36 18.20 -2.55
N GLY A 255 18.61 18.21 -1.44
CA GLY A 255 18.99 19.02 -0.26
C GLY A 255 18.59 20.50 -0.33
N ASN A 256 17.94 20.94 -1.38
CA ASN A 256 17.42 22.29 -1.54
C ASN A 256 16.09 22.48 -0.77
N LYS A 257 15.63 23.74 -0.62
CA LYS A 257 14.31 24.06 -0.04
C LYS A 257 13.16 23.40 -0.82
N LYS A 258 13.32 23.17 -2.10
CA LYS A 258 12.40 22.45 -2.99
C LYS A 258 13.18 21.33 -3.68
N PRO A 259 13.38 20.18 -3.01
CA PRO A 259 14.12 19.08 -3.61
C PRO A 259 13.33 18.47 -4.78
N ARG A 260 14.07 17.88 -5.73
CA ARG A 260 13.48 17.16 -6.87
C ARG A 260 12.57 16.02 -6.41
N LYS A 261 11.44 15.82 -7.10
CA LYS A 261 10.41 14.82 -6.80
C LYS A 261 10.05 13.97 -8.04
N ASP A 262 11.05 13.55 -8.76
CA ASP A 262 10.92 12.79 -10.01
C ASP A 262 10.87 11.28 -9.79
N ILE A 263 11.50 10.76 -8.73
CA ILE A 263 11.54 9.34 -8.41
C ILE A 263 10.46 9.02 -7.38
N SER A 264 9.52 8.13 -7.74
CA SER A 264 8.45 7.67 -6.84
C SER A 264 8.75 6.29 -6.25
N LYS A 265 9.55 5.50 -6.94
CA LYS A 265 9.94 4.14 -6.61
C LYS A 265 11.27 3.81 -7.29
N TRP A 266 11.98 2.79 -6.82
CA TRP A 266 13.30 2.46 -7.35
C TRP A 266 13.28 1.98 -8.81
N SER A 267 12.18 1.38 -9.25
CA SER A 267 12.01 1.02 -10.67
C SER A 267 11.89 2.22 -11.62
N ASP A 268 11.62 3.42 -11.12
CA ASP A 268 11.57 4.64 -11.92
C ASP A 268 12.97 5.23 -12.17
N VAL A 269 13.99 4.79 -11.41
CA VAL A 269 15.33 5.39 -11.44
C VAL A 269 15.91 5.37 -12.85
N MET A 270 15.93 4.20 -13.52
CA MET A 270 16.45 4.05 -14.87
C MET A 270 15.82 5.04 -15.86
N TYR A 271 14.50 5.19 -15.80
CA TYR A 271 13.76 6.10 -16.65
C TYR A 271 14.12 7.58 -16.37
N ASN A 272 14.28 7.93 -15.10
CA ASN A 272 14.47 9.34 -14.67
C ASN A 272 15.91 9.84 -14.79
N ILE A 273 16.92 8.96 -14.78
CA ILE A 273 18.33 9.37 -14.82
C ILE A 273 19.13 8.73 -15.97
N GLY A 274 18.58 7.72 -16.67
CA GLY A 274 19.29 6.99 -17.72
C GLY A 274 19.85 7.90 -18.82
N TYR A 275 19.14 8.96 -19.17
CA TYR A 275 19.59 9.95 -20.15
C TYR A 275 20.88 10.71 -19.75
N MET A 276 21.30 10.64 -18.51
CA MET A 276 22.57 11.22 -18.02
C MET A 276 23.76 10.29 -18.23
N TYR A 277 23.53 9.06 -18.68
CA TYR A 277 24.56 8.06 -18.97
C TYR A 277 24.67 7.86 -20.47
N ASP A 278 25.85 8.06 -21.04
CA ASP A 278 26.09 8.06 -22.49
C ASP A 278 25.60 6.79 -23.17
N ASP A 279 25.91 5.62 -22.60
CA ASP A 279 25.51 4.33 -23.17
C ASP A 279 23.97 4.20 -23.28
N GLU A 280 23.25 4.64 -22.23
CA GLU A 280 21.78 4.63 -22.21
C GLU A 280 21.19 5.68 -23.16
N PHE A 281 21.75 6.88 -23.17
CA PHE A 281 21.30 7.98 -24.00
C PHE A 281 21.45 7.65 -25.48
N TYR A 282 22.67 7.28 -25.92
CA TYR A 282 22.94 7.00 -27.33
C TYR A 282 22.36 5.66 -27.78
N GLY A 283 22.27 4.67 -26.89
CA GLY A 283 21.64 3.38 -27.17
C GLY A 283 20.16 3.49 -27.52
N LYS A 284 19.46 4.44 -26.91
CA LYS A 284 18.00 4.62 -27.06
C LYS A 284 17.58 5.82 -27.92
N VAL A 285 18.51 6.53 -28.53
CA VAL A 285 18.22 7.73 -29.32
C VAL A 285 17.20 7.51 -30.45
N ASN A 286 17.17 6.31 -31.00
CA ASN A 286 16.20 5.93 -32.04
C ASN A 286 14.85 5.44 -31.51
N GLU A 287 14.72 5.23 -30.21
CA GLU A 287 13.53 4.67 -29.54
C GLU A 287 12.71 5.73 -28.81
N TYR A 288 13.21 6.98 -28.74
CA TYR A 288 12.50 8.07 -28.09
C TYR A 288 11.11 8.29 -28.72
N PRO A 289 10.04 8.16 -27.93
CA PRO A 289 8.69 8.41 -28.41
C PRO A 289 8.46 9.92 -28.52
N TYR A 290 8.68 10.48 -29.68
CA TYR A 290 8.31 11.86 -29.95
C TYR A 290 6.78 12.00 -29.97
N GLN A 291 6.22 12.65 -28.97
CA GLN A 291 4.77 12.67 -28.76
C GLN A 291 4.03 13.69 -29.63
N VAL A 292 4.71 14.75 -30.08
CA VAL A 292 4.08 15.89 -30.80
C VAL A 292 4.43 15.87 -32.29
N ILE A 293 5.68 15.65 -32.61
CA ILE A 293 6.19 15.56 -33.99
C ILE A 293 6.83 14.19 -34.14
N SER A 294 6.32 13.38 -35.06
CA SER A 294 6.84 12.03 -35.33
C SER A 294 7.81 12.01 -36.51
N ASP A 295 7.88 13.06 -37.32
CA ASP A 295 8.79 13.16 -38.45
C ASP A 295 10.22 13.45 -37.96
N LYS A 296 11.12 12.45 -38.13
CA LYS A 296 12.51 12.55 -37.68
C LYS A 296 13.33 13.61 -38.43
N GLU A 297 12.99 13.89 -39.68
CA GLU A 297 13.69 14.93 -40.46
C GLU A 297 13.34 16.33 -39.93
N ASP A 298 12.10 16.56 -39.61
CA ASP A 298 11.66 17.81 -39.00
C ASP A 298 12.24 18.00 -37.62
N ILE A 299 12.28 16.94 -36.79
CA ILE A 299 12.94 16.96 -35.48
C ILE A 299 14.42 17.32 -35.63
N ALA A 300 15.14 16.68 -36.58
CA ALA A 300 16.55 16.98 -36.81
C ALA A 300 16.78 18.44 -37.23
N LYS A 301 15.98 18.97 -38.15
CA LYS A 301 16.04 20.38 -38.57
C LYS A 301 15.80 21.36 -37.41
N ILE A 302 14.86 21.02 -36.54
CA ILE A 302 14.54 21.83 -35.36
C ILE A 302 15.71 21.84 -34.38
N LEU A 303 16.29 20.67 -34.10
CA LEU A 303 17.43 20.52 -33.22
C LEU A 303 18.68 21.23 -33.77
N ASP A 304 18.94 21.09 -35.06
CA ASP A 304 20.06 21.76 -35.73
C ASP A 304 19.90 23.30 -35.68
N LEU A 305 18.70 23.79 -35.95
CA LEU A 305 18.40 25.20 -35.84
C LEU A 305 18.56 25.72 -34.41
N TYR A 306 18.10 24.95 -33.45
CA TYR A 306 18.23 25.29 -32.01
C TYR A 306 19.71 25.33 -31.60
N ILE A 307 20.48 24.27 -31.89
CA ILE A 307 21.89 24.16 -31.55
C ILE A 307 22.67 25.32 -32.19
N SER A 308 22.48 25.55 -33.50
CA SER A 308 23.19 26.57 -34.23
C SER A 308 22.90 28.00 -33.78
N LYS A 309 21.70 28.27 -33.28
CA LYS A 309 21.24 29.61 -32.97
C LYS A 309 21.30 29.96 -31.50
N TYR A 310 21.12 28.99 -30.63
CA TYR A 310 20.91 29.22 -29.20
C TYR A 310 21.86 28.44 -28.27
N TYR A 311 22.40 27.30 -28.74
CA TYR A 311 23.31 26.52 -27.88
C TYR A 311 24.69 27.16 -27.87
N ASN A 312 25.20 27.40 -26.68
CA ASN A 312 26.56 27.87 -26.43
C ASN A 312 27.10 27.09 -25.22
N GLU A 313 28.18 26.35 -25.42
CA GLU A 313 28.80 25.49 -24.38
C GLU A 313 29.21 26.26 -23.12
N SER A 314 29.39 27.58 -23.23
CA SER A 314 29.75 28.42 -22.11
C SER A 314 28.57 28.93 -21.28
N ASP A 315 27.33 28.69 -21.72
CA ASP A 315 26.12 29.19 -21.04
C ASP A 315 25.78 28.30 -19.85
N ASP A 316 25.52 28.93 -18.71
CA ASP A 316 24.93 28.24 -17.58
C ASP A 316 23.44 28.01 -17.76
N LYS A 317 22.82 27.19 -16.87
CA LYS A 317 21.41 26.87 -16.94
C LYS A 317 20.46 28.07 -16.93
N GLN A 318 20.82 29.16 -16.26
CA GLN A 318 19.96 30.34 -16.12
C GLN A 318 19.83 31.09 -17.45
N THR A 319 20.93 31.22 -18.16
CA THR A 319 20.98 31.83 -19.50
C THR A 319 20.17 31.05 -20.52
N TRP A 320 20.07 29.75 -20.32
CA TRP A 320 19.28 28.85 -21.16
C TRP A 320 17.77 29.16 -21.07
N PHE A 321 17.27 29.32 -19.86
CA PHE A 321 15.83 29.64 -19.62
C PHE A 321 15.48 31.06 -20.09
N ASP A 322 16.38 32.01 -19.97
CA ASP A 322 16.16 33.37 -20.42
C ASP A 322 16.09 33.46 -21.95
N LYS A 323 16.92 32.69 -22.66
CA LYS A 323 16.83 32.58 -24.14
C LYS A 323 15.60 31.93 -24.67
N ILE A 324 14.98 30.99 -23.94
CA ILE A 324 13.70 30.39 -24.34
C ILE A 324 12.56 31.41 -24.35
N LYS A 325 12.59 32.42 -23.46
CA LYS A 325 11.60 33.51 -23.46
C LYS A 325 11.70 34.43 -24.68
N GLU A 326 12.86 34.49 -25.36
CA GLU A 326 13.04 35.28 -26.57
C GLU A 326 12.43 34.63 -27.83
N LEU A 327 11.98 33.37 -27.74
CA LEU A 327 11.29 32.67 -28.84
C LEU A 327 9.83 33.07 -29.05
N ASP A 328 9.29 33.96 -28.21
CA ASP A 328 7.90 34.45 -28.31
C ASP A 328 7.55 35.20 -29.64
N ASN A 329 8.51 35.41 -30.52
CA ASN A 329 8.35 36.14 -31.80
C ASN A 329 8.48 35.25 -33.06
N TYR A 330 8.18 33.95 -32.97
CA TYR A 330 8.31 33.03 -34.10
C TYR A 330 7.06 33.06 -35.01
N GLU A 331 7.23 33.13 -36.33
CA GLU A 331 6.17 33.25 -37.33
C GLU A 331 5.24 32.03 -37.51
N ARG A 332 5.44 30.93 -36.77
CA ARG A 332 4.55 29.77 -36.74
C ARG A 332 3.98 29.58 -35.34
N GLU A 333 2.82 30.18 -35.09
CA GLU A 333 1.98 29.84 -33.95
C GLU A 333 1.26 28.51 -34.15
N SER A 334 1.76 27.40 -33.63
CA SER A 334 0.89 26.31 -33.25
C SER A 334 0.50 26.53 -31.78
N LYS A 335 -0.79 26.78 -31.52
CA LYS A 335 -1.31 26.88 -30.16
C LYS A 335 -1.31 25.51 -29.53
N TYR A 336 -0.23 25.17 -28.85
CA TYR A 336 -0.15 23.99 -27.99
C TYR A 336 -0.45 24.43 -26.55
N THR A 337 -1.51 23.84 -25.96
CA THR A 337 -1.75 24.00 -24.52
C THR A 337 -0.83 23.05 -23.78
N VAL A 338 0.23 23.56 -23.18
CA VAL A 338 1.15 22.80 -22.33
C VAL A 338 0.36 22.12 -21.23
N LYS A 339 0.29 20.80 -21.25
CA LYS A 339 -0.33 20.03 -20.18
C LYS A 339 0.66 19.95 -19.03
N ARG A 340 0.14 19.92 -17.81
CA ARG A 340 0.95 19.84 -16.58
C ARG A 340 1.90 18.62 -16.53
N GLY A 341 1.65 17.58 -17.34
CA GLY A 341 2.53 16.42 -17.52
C GLY A 341 3.66 16.61 -18.52
N ASP A 342 3.64 17.70 -19.31
CA ASP A 342 4.70 18.01 -20.27
C ASP A 342 5.85 18.79 -19.61
N ILE A 343 5.58 19.32 -18.40
CA ILE A 343 6.56 20.02 -17.58
C ILE A 343 6.91 19.09 -16.43
N ASP A 344 8.16 18.63 -16.40
CA ASP A 344 8.70 17.96 -15.22
C ASP A 344 8.57 18.88 -14.00
N VAL A 345 8.15 18.31 -12.88
CA VAL A 345 7.92 19.00 -11.60
C VAL A 345 9.18 19.74 -11.09
N ASN A 346 10.34 19.40 -11.64
CA ASN A 346 11.63 19.96 -11.29
C ASN A 346 12.17 20.99 -12.29
N HIS A 347 11.35 21.47 -13.25
CA HIS A 347 11.82 22.30 -14.36
C HIS A 347 12.87 21.64 -15.28
N HIS A 348 13.10 20.34 -15.14
CA HIS A 348 13.83 19.55 -16.10
C HIS A 348 12.84 19.04 -17.15
N MET A 349 12.58 19.86 -18.12
CA MET A 349 12.06 19.25 -19.34
C MET A 349 13.17 18.42 -19.97
N HIS A 350 12.84 17.21 -20.38
CA HIS A 350 13.65 16.56 -21.38
C HIS A 350 13.94 17.61 -22.45
N ASN A 351 15.19 17.94 -22.64
CA ASN A 351 15.64 19.01 -23.54
C ASN A 351 14.98 18.93 -24.93
N ILE A 352 14.56 17.73 -25.34
CA ILE A 352 13.85 17.43 -26.57
C ILE A 352 12.41 17.95 -26.55
N ASN A 353 11.69 17.85 -25.42
CA ASN A 353 10.32 18.34 -25.33
C ASN A 353 10.24 19.87 -25.27
N LEU A 354 11.25 20.56 -24.72
CA LEU A 354 11.33 22.01 -24.71
C LEU A 354 11.46 22.60 -26.12
N SER A 355 12.34 22.03 -26.94
CA SER A 355 12.52 22.49 -28.30
C SER A 355 11.27 22.27 -29.18
N LEU A 356 10.40 21.30 -28.82
CA LEU A 356 9.17 20.99 -29.53
C LEU A 356 7.96 21.82 -29.09
N ILE A 357 7.95 22.37 -27.85
CA ILE A 357 6.84 23.16 -27.31
C ILE A 357 6.87 24.61 -27.82
N HIS A 358 8.05 25.11 -28.14
CA HIS A 358 8.25 26.49 -28.62
C HIS A 358 8.32 26.63 -30.14
N ILE A 359 8.02 25.58 -30.90
CA ILE A 359 7.91 25.53 -32.34
C ILE A 359 6.50 25.15 -32.74
#